data_2d2143c773fdd8fcb36c7196a215d28c
#
_entry.id   2d2143c773fdd8fcb36c7196a215d28c
#
_cell.length_a   1.000
_cell.length_b   1.000
_cell.length_c   1.000
_cell.angle_alpha   90.00
_cell.angle_beta   90.00
_cell.angle_gamma   90.00
#
_symmetry.space_group_name_H-M   'P 1'
#
loop_
_entity.id
_entity.type
_entity.pdbx_description
1 polymer ?
#
loop_
_entity_poly.entity_id
_entity_poly.type
_entity_poly.pdbx_seq_one_letter_code
_entity_poly.pdbx_strand_id
1 'polypeptide(L)'
;ALEMMYDLQESLKEITGMHEVSLQSAAGAHGEWTALMMIRAFHEANGDHHRTKVIVPDSAHGTNPASAAVAGFEAVTVKSNEDGLVDIEDLKRVADENTAALMLTNPNTLGLFEKEILEMAEIIHGVGGKLYYDGANLNAIMGYARPGDMGFDAVHLNLHKTFAGPHGGGGPGSGPVGVTDELAPFLPKPVIVKETDE
;
A
#
# COMPACT_ATOMS: atom_id res chain seq x y z
N ALA A 1 20.13 -11.00 15.18
CA ALA A 1 19.54 -9.92 14.35
C ALA A 1 18.64 -10.50 13.25
N LEU A 2 19.12 -11.42 12.39
CA LEU A 2 18.34 -11.97 11.28
C LEU A 2 17.08 -12.71 11.75
N GLU A 3 17.17 -13.52 12.81
CA GLU A 3 16.00 -14.19 13.41
C GLU A 3 14.93 -13.18 13.86
N MET A 4 15.33 -12.11 14.56
CA MET A 4 14.40 -11.07 14.98
C MET A 4 13.77 -10.34 13.79
N MET A 5 14.51 -10.14 12.70
CA MET A 5 13.95 -9.56 11.47
C MET A 5 12.97 -10.51 10.81
N TYR A 6 13.28 -11.80 10.77
CA TYR A 6 12.37 -12.81 10.27
C TYR A 6 11.06 -12.85 11.09
N ASP A 7 11.16 -12.92 12.42
CA ASP A 7 9.99 -12.93 13.31
C ASP A 7 9.14 -11.67 13.16
N LEU A 8 9.78 -10.51 12.93
CA LEU A 8 9.07 -9.27 12.66
C LEU A 8 8.34 -9.32 11.30
N GLN A 9 8.96 -9.88 10.25
CA GLN A 9 8.28 -10.06 8.95
C GLN A 9 7.03 -10.93 9.14
N GLU A 10 7.14 -12.08 9.81
CA GLU A 10 6.01 -12.98 10.04
C GLU A 10 4.91 -12.30 10.87
N SER A 11 5.27 -11.54 11.90
CA SER A 11 4.31 -10.78 12.70
C SER A 11 3.56 -9.73 11.86
N LEU A 12 4.27 -9.01 10.99
CA LEU A 12 3.67 -7.99 10.12
C LEU A 12 2.78 -8.61 9.04
N LYS A 13 3.14 -9.80 8.52
CA LYS A 13 2.28 -10.58 7.60
C LYS A 13 0.94 -10.88 8.27
N GLU A 14 0.97 -11.41 9.50
CA GLU A 14 -0.25 -11.72 10.24
C GLU A 14 -1.09 -10.48 10.54
N ILE A 15 -0.48 -9.39 11.01
CA ILE A 15 -1.16 -8.14 11.34
C ILE A 15 -1.84 -7.52 10.13
N THR A 16 -1.22 -7.61 8.96
CA THR A 16 -1.70 -6.95 7.73
C THR A 16 -2.55 -7.86 6.83
N GLY A 17 -2.47 -9.18 7.02
CA GLY A 17 -3.05 -10.15 6.10
C GLY A 17 -2.31 -10.23 4.77
N MET A 18 -1.05 -9.79 4.72
CA MET A 18 -0.22 -9.85 3.51
C MET A 18 0.52 -11.18 3.41
N HIS A 19 0.87 -11.57 2.18
CA HIS A 19 1.59 -12.80 1.90
C HIS A 19 3.07 -12.70 2.26
N GLU A 20 3.72 -11.61 1.86
CA GLU A 20 5.13 -11.36 2.16
C GLU A 20 5.36 -9.92 2.62
N VAL A 21 6.43 -9.71 3.41
CA VAL A 21 6.83 -8.39 3.93
C VAL A 21 8.31 -8.17 3.73
N SER A 22 8.69 -6.99 3.22
CA SER A 22 10.07 -6.50 3.19
C SER A 22 10.29 -5.44 4.27
N LEU A 23 11.40 -5.54 5.00
CA LEU A 23 11.84 -4.56 6.00
C LEU A 23 12.83 -3.54 5.44
N GLN A 24 13.12 -3.54 4.14
CA GLN A 24 14.23 -2.75 3.58
C GLN A 24 13.97 -1.26 3.48
N SER A 25 12.71 -0.83 3.36
CA SER A 25 12.39 0.59 3.25
C SER A 25 12.67 1.32 4.57
N ALA A 26 13.48 2.38 4.48
CA ALA A 26 14.02 3.10 5.64
C ALA A 26 13.08 4.19 6.18
N ALA A 27 11.97 4.47 5.51
CA ALA A 27 11.00 5.50 5.89
C ALA A 27 9.65 5.24 5.21
N GLY A 28 8.58 5.93 5.67
CA GLY A 28 7.25 5.80 5.09
C GLY A 28 7.20 6.16 3.60
N ALA A 29 7.72 7.33 3.22
CA ALA A 29 7.79 7.74 1.82
C ALA A 29 8.62 6.78 0.96
N HIS A 30 9.65 6.16 1.51
CA HIS A 30 10.41 5.09 0.85
C HIS A 30 9.55 3.84 0.67
N GLY A 31 8.71 3.48 1.68
CA GLY A 31 7.75 2.39 1.57
C GLY A 31 6.69 2.64 0.50
N GLU A 32 6.13 3.85 0.43
CA GLU A 32 5.21 4.24 -0.64
C GLU A 32 5.84 4.06 -2.03
N TRP A 33 7.02 4.64 -2.23
CA TRP A 33 7.75 4.54 -3.49
C TRP A 33 8.09 3.08 -3.84
N THR A 34 8.55 2.29 -2.87
CA THR A 34 8.88 0.88 -3.07
C THR A 34 7.66 0.09 -3.54
N ALA A 35 6.49 0.27 -2.88
CA ALA A 35 5.26 -0.40 -3.28
C ALA A 35 4.83 -0.02 -4.70
N LEU A 36 4.89 1.26 -5.06
CA LEU A 36 4.56 1.72 -6.41
C LEU A 36 5.52 1.19 -7.46
N MET A 37 6.83 1.11 -7.17
CA MET A 37 7.81 0.50 -8.07
C MET A 37 7.57 -0.99 -8.27
N MET A 38 7.09 -1.70 -7.25
CA MET A 38 6.69 -3.11 -7.36
C MET A 38 5.46 -3.27 -8.23
N ILE A 39 4.44 -2.43 -8.05
CA ILE A 39 3.23 -2.40 -8.89
C ILE A 39 3.61 -2.09 -10.34
N ARG A 40 4.51 -1.14 -10.56
CA ARG A 40 5.05 -0.84 -11.90
C ARG A 40 5.74 -2.04 -12.52
N ALA A 41 6.65 -2.66 -11.78
CA ALA A 41 7.39 -3.85 -12.26
C ALA A 41 6.44 -5.02 -12.57
N PHE A 42 5.38 -5.19 -11.77
CA PHE A 42 4.33 -6.18 -12.04
C PHE A 42 3.63 -5.92 -13.38
N HIS A 43 3.17 -4.69 -13.61
CA HIS A 43 2.52 -4.34 -14.87
C HIS A 43 3.48 -4.47 -16.08
N GLU A 44 4.72 -4.00 -15.94
CA GLU A 44 5.74 -4.14 -17.00
C GLU A 44 6.03 -5.62 -17.33
N ALA A 45 6.13 -6.49 -16.32
CA ALA A 45 6.34 -7.93 -16.50
C ALA A 45 5.17 -8.62 -17.21
N ASN A 46 3.94 -8.10 -17.04
CA ASN A 46 2.75 -8.58 -17.73
C ASN A 46 2.55 -7.94 -19.12
N GLY A 47 3.44 -7.03 -19.55
CA GLY A 47 3.33 -6.32 -20.82
C GLY A 47 2.38 -5.14 -20.80
N ASP A 48 1.87 -4.74 -19.64
CA ASP A 48 0.86 -3.69 -19.43
C ASP A 48 1.50 -2.30 -19.31
N HIS A 49 2.41 -1.95 -20.22
CA HIS A 49 3.15 -0.68 -20.23
C HIS A 49 2.25 0.57 -20.35
N HIS A 50 0.99 0.40 -20.74
CA HIS A 50 0.01 1.47 -20.86
C HIS A 50 -0.55 1.92 -19.51
N ARG A 51 -0.36 1.16 -18.43
CA ARG A 51 -0.85 1.47 -17.08
C ARG A 51 0.04 2.51 -16.42
N THR A 52 -0.24 3.78 -16.70
CA THR A 52 0.56 4.92 -16.25
C THR A 52 -0.14 5.79 -15.21
N LYS A 53 -1.40 5.47 -14.87
CA LYS A 53 -2.25 6.28 -14.01
C LYS A 53 -2.35 5.68 -12.60
N VAL A 54 -2.11 6.50 -11.58
CA VAL A 54 -2.40 6.19 -10.17
C VAL A 54 -3.51 7.11 -9.69
N ILE A 55 -4.60 6.52 -9.22
CA ILE A 55 -5.74 7.26 -8.66
C ILE A 55 -5.44 7.56 -7.19
N VAL A 56 -5.73 8.80 -6.76
CA VAL A 56 -5.48 9.26 -5.39
C VAL A 56 -6.70 10.07 -4.93
N PRO A 57 -7.32 9.78 -3.77
CA PRO A 57 -8.39 10.61 -3.23
C PRO A 57 -7.96 12.05 -2.99
N ASP A 58 -8.88 13.00 -3.14
CA ASP A 58 -8.65 14.42 -2.84
C ASP A 58 -8.34 14.68 -1.36
N SER A 59 -8.76 13.77 -0.47
CA SER A 59 -8.46 13.77 0.96
C SER A 59 -7.14 13.08 1.33
N ALA A 60 -6.38 12.54 0.35
CA ALA A 60 -5.16 11.79 0.63
C ALA A 60 -4.04 12.66 1.19
N HIS A 61 -3.10 12.03 1.89
CA HIS A 61 -1.87 12.68 2.31
C HIS A 61 -1.06 13.15 1.09
N GLY A 62 -0.48 14.34 1.16
CA GLY A 62 0.24 14.94 0.04
C GLY A 62 1.45 14.15 -0.48
N THR A 63 1.99 13.20 0.30
CA THR A 63 3.05 12.30 -0.17
C THR A 63 2.57 11.28 -1.19
N ASN A 64 1.29 10.89 -1.20
CA ASN A 64 0.79 9.88 -2.12
C ASN A 64 0.91 10.32 -3.59
N PRO A 65 0.38 11.49 -4.02
CA PRO A 65 0.59 11.96 -5.39
C PRO A 65 2.06 12.25 -5.70
N ALA A 66 2.85 12.69 -4.72
CA ALA A 66 4.29 12.92 -4.90
C ALA A 66 5.03 11.60 -5.15
N SER A 67 4.74 10.55 -4.37
CA SER A 67 5.32 9.22 -4.56
C SER A 67 4.92 8.61 -5.90
N ALA A 68 3.67 8.80 -6.35
CA ALA A 68 3.22 8.39 -7.67
C ALA A 68 4.05 9.06 -8.79
N ALA A 69 4.24 10.38 -8.70
CA ALA A 69 5.05 11.12 -9.67
C ALA A 69 6.52 10.66 -9.70
N VAL A 70 7.14 10.44 -8.52
CA VAL A 70 8.52 9.93 -8.43
C VAL A 70 8.64 8.52 -8.99
N ALA A 71 7.60 7.68 -8.86
CA ALA A 71 7.55 6.35 -9.45
C ALA A 71 7.26 6.38 -10.97
N GLY A 72 7.07 7.55 -11.57
CA GLY A 72 6.84 7.74 -13.00
C GLY A 72 5.39 7.54 -13.43
N PHE A 73 4.45 7.63 -12.51
CA PHE A 73 3.01 7.59 -12.79
C PHE A 73 2.40 8.99 -12.85
N GLU A 74 1.29 9.11 -13.55
CA GLU A 74 0.40 10.27 -13.50
C GLU A 74 -0.58 10.11 -12.33
N ALA A 75 -0.59 11.06 -11.41
CA ALA A 75 -1.56 11.08 -10.32
C ALA A 75 -2.88 11.70 -10.78
N VAL A 76 -3.97 10.95 -10.69
CA VAL A 76 -5.33 11.39 -11.03
C VAL A 76 -6.17 11.42 -9.76
N THR A 77 -6.81 12.56 -9.49
CA THR A 77 -7.62 12.72 -8.29
C THR A 77 -9.02 12.15 -8.47
N VAL A 78 -9.47 11.34 -7.50
CA VAL A 78 -10.87 10.98 -7.31
C VAL A 78 -11.48 11.85 -6.21
N LYS A 79 -12.71 12.31 -6.41
CA LYS A 79 -13.39 13.22 -5.49
C LYS A 79 -13.98 12.51 -4.28
N SER A 80 -14.13 13.25 -3.20
CA SER A 80 -14.96 12.83 -2.06
C SER A 80 -16.43 13.17 -2.31
N ASN A 81 -17.33 12.34 -1.77
CA ASN A 81 -18.77 12.60 -1.70
C ASN A 81 -19.11 13.57 -0.56
N GLU A 82 -20.40 13.85 -0.34
CA GLU A 82 -20.88 14.77 0.70
C GLU A 82 -20.57 14.30 2.13
N ASP A 83 -20.37 12.98 2.32
CA ASP A 83 -19.98 12.38 3.60
C ASP A 83 -18.45 12.41 3.85
N GLY A 84 -17.66 12.91 2.90
CA GLY A 84 -16.20 12.95 2.98
C GLY A 84 -15.52 11.61 2.71
N LEU A 85 -16.23 10.66 2.12
CA LEU A 85 -15.72 9.36 1.65
C LEU A 85 -15.45 9.42 0.13
N VAL A 86 -14.71 8.48 -0.41
CA VAL A 86 -14.50 8.39 -1.86
C VAL A 86 -15.85 8.26 -2.58
N ASP A 87 -16.07 9.11 -3.59
CA ASP A 87 -17.24 9.02 -4.45
C ASP A 87 -17.07 7.84 -5.42
N ILE A 88 -17.88 6.81 -5.24
CA ILE A 88 -17.83 5.57 -6.04
C ILE A 88 -18.12 5.82 -7.51
N GLU A 89 -19.05 6.72 -7.84
CA GLU A 89 -19.38 7.04 -9.23
C GLU A 89 -18.23 7.82 -9.90
N ASP A 90 -17.57 8.71 -9.16
CA ASP A 90 -16.37 9.38 -9.64
C ASP A 90 -15.21 8.38 -9.81
N LEU A 91 -15.05 7.42 -8.88
CA LEU A 91 -14.06 6.35 -9.00
C LEU A 91 -14.30 5.50 -10.27
N LYS A 92 -15.53 5.07 -10.53
CA LYS A 92 -15.90 4.35 -11.77
C LYS A 92 -15.59 5.17 -13.02
N ARG A 93 -15.77 6.49 -12.96
CA ARG A 93 -15.49 7.39 -14.08
C ARG A 93 -14.01 7.54 -14.38
N VAL A 94 -13.15 7.56 -13.36
CA VAL A 94 -11.70 7.77 -13.52
C VAL A 94 -10.91 6.47 -13.67
N ALA A 95 -11.46 5.33 -13.22
CA ALA A 95 -10.85 4.03 -13.38
C ALA A 95 -11.03 3.51 -14.81
N ASP A 96 -9.95 3.15 -15.47
CA ASP A 96 -9.94 2.60 -16.84
C ASP A 96 -8.74 1.65 -17.03
N GLU A 97 -8.54 1.17 -18.25
CA GLU A 97 -7.46 0.26 -18.63
C GLU A 97 -6.05 0.82 -18.40
N ASN A 98 -5.91 2.16 -18.29
CA ASN A 98 -4.62 2.79 -18.01
C ASN A 98 -4.32 2.90 -16.51
N THR A 99 -5.27 2.47 -15.67
CA THR A 99 -5.10 2.52 -14.21
C THR A 99 -4.09 1.47 -13.76
N ALA A 100 -2.99 1.93 -13.16
CA ALA A 100 -1.99 1.08 -12.51
C ALA A 100 -2.37 0.76 -11.07
N ALA A 101 -2.83 1.77 -10.31
CA ALA A 101 -3.23 1.59 -8.91
C ALA A 101 -4.20 2.66 -8.41
N LEU A 102 -4.88 2.34 -7.30
CA LEU A 102 -5.50 3.30 -6.38
C LEU A 102 -4.67 3.33 -5.10
N MET A 103 -4.21 4.52 -4.69
CA MET A 103 -3.58 4.74 -3.38
C MET A 103 -4.63 5.23 -2.38
N LEU A 104 -4.81 4.50 -1.29
CA LEU A 104 -5.86 4.80 -0.31
C LEU A 104 -5.33 4.64 1.11
N THR A 105 -5.85 5.45 2.02
CA THR A 105 -5.75 5.26 3.47
C THR A 105 -7.14 4.94 4.01
N ASN A 106 -7.24 3.95 4.91
CA ASN A 106 -8.53 3.59 5.54
C ASN A 106 -8.33 3.30 7.05
N PRO A 107 -8.87 4.08 7.98
CA PRO A 107 -9.68 5.30 7.76
C PRO A 107 -8.91 6.39 6.99
N ASN A 108 -9.65 7.26 6.29
CA ASN A 108 -9.05 8.36 5.54
C ASN A 108 -8.49 9.45 6.46
N THR A 109 -7.89 10.51 5.89
CA THR A 109 -7.26 11.59 6.66
C THR A 109 -8.24 12.42 7.51
N LEU A 110 -9.56 12.30 7.26
CA LEU A 110 -10.61 12.89 8.09
C LEU A 110 -11.01 11.98 9.25
N GLY A 111 -10.47 10.76 9.34
CA GLY A 111 -10.81 9.76 10.34
C GLY A 111 -12.07 8.96 10.02
N LEU A 112 -12.54 9.01 8.77
CA LEU A 112 -13.72 8.31 8.29
C LEU A 112 -13.33 6.97 7.66
N PHE A 113 -14.03 5.89 8.04
CA PHE A 113 -13.79 4.57 7.46
C PHE A 113 -14.50 4.43 6.11
N GLU A 114 -13.76 4.09 5.08
CA GLU A 114 -14.27 3.82 3.73
C GLU A 114 -15.09 2.52 3.74
N LYS A 115 -16.40 2.66 3.91
CA LYS A 115 -17.33 1.52 4.11
C LYS A 115 -17.42 0.64 2.87
N GLU A 116 -17.24 1.24 1.70
CA GLU A 116 -17.39 0.60 0.38
C GLU A 116 -16.04 0.12 -0.17
N ILE A 117 -15.06 -0.11 0.72
CA ILE A 117 -13.71 -0.52 0.33
C ILE A 117 -13.69 -1.79 -0.53
N LEU A 118 -14.58 -2.74 -0.30
CA LEU A 118 -14.67 -3.95 -1.12
C LEU A 118 -15.16 -3.64 -2.54
N GLU A 119 -16.14 -2.73 -2.69
CA GLU A 119 -16.58 -2.28 -4.02
C GLU A 119 -15.46 -1.50 -4.74
N MET A 120 -14.71 -0.66 -4.02
CA MET A 120 -13.55 0.01 -4.59
C MET A 120 -12.50 -0.98 -5.08
N ALA A 121 -12.24 -2.05 -4.31
CA ALA A 121 -11.33 -3.11 -4.72
C ALA A 121 -11.82 -3.81 -5.99
N GLU A 122 -13.10 -4.17 -6.06
CA GLU A 122 -13.71 -4.77 -7.26
C GLU A 122 -13.59 -3.87 -8.49
N ILE A 123 -13.82 -2.56 -8.35
CA ILE A 123 -13.69 -1.60 -9.45
C ILE A 123 -12.24 -1.56 -9.98
N ILE A 124 -11.27 -1.43 -9.08
CA ILE A 124 -9.86 -1.30 -9.46
C ILE A 124 -9.30 -2.61 -10.03
N HIS A 125 -9.58 -3.74 -9.38
CA HIS A 125 -9.18 -5.06 -9.89
C HIS A 125 -9.90 -5.38 -11.22
N GLY A 126 -11.17 -4.96 -11.35
CA GLY A 126 -11.96 -5.16 -12.58
C GLY A 126 -11.35 -4.47 -13.81
N VAL A 127 -10.63 -3.37 -13.64
CA VAL A 127 -9.86 -2.73 -14.73
C VAL A 127 -8.41 -3.21 -14.80
N GLY A 128 -8.01 -4.15 -13.92
CA GLY A 128 -6.66 -4.73 -13.86
C GLY A 128 -5.64 -3.89 -13.08
N GLY A 129 -6.08 -2.88 -12.35
CA GLY A 129 -5.26 -2.08 -11.43
C GLY A 129 -4.99 -2.81 -10.11
N LYS A 130 -4.14 -2.22 -9.26
CA LYS A 130 -3.79 -2.70 -7.93
C LYS A 130 -4.24 -1.74 -6.84
N LEU A 131 -4.57 -2.28 -5.65
CA LEU A 131 -4.92 -1.48 -4.49
C LEU A 131 -3.72 -1.33 -3.57
N TYR A 132 -3.33 -0.09 -3.30
CA TYR A 132 -2.26 0.23 -2.36
C TYR A 132 -2.84 0.89 -1.11
N TYR A 133 -2.47 0.35 0.05
CA TYR A 133 -2.82 0.89 1.36
C TYR A 133 -1.71 1.74 1.96
N ASP A 134 -1.98 3.01 2.20
CA ASP A 134 -1.14 3.83 3.06
C ASP A 134 -1.42 3.48 4.52
N GLY A 135 -0.61 2.56 5.04
CA GLY A 135 -0.66 2.08 6.41
C GLY A 135 0.31 2.80 7.35
N ALA A 136 0.69 4.03 7.03
CA ALA A 136 1.56 4.83 7.88
C ALA A 136 1.08 4.87 9.34
N ASN A 137 -0.23 4.78 9.55
CA ASN A 137 -0.84 4.67 10.87
C ASN A 137 -1.93 3.57 10.87
N LEU A 138 -1.66 2.46 11.55
CA LEU A 138 -2.61 1.35 11.75
C LEU A 138 -3.39 1.45 13.06
N ASN A 139 -3.21 2.48 13.87
CA ASN A 139 -3.79 2.53 15.23
C ASN A 139 -5.30 2.34 15.24
N ALA A 140 -5.99 2.80 14.20
CA ALA A 140 -7.45 2.73 14.12
C ALA A 140 -7.99 1.32 13.79
N ILE A 141 -7.20 0.50 13.08
CA ILE A 141 -7.71 -0.78 12.53
C ILE A 141 -6.96 -2.02 13.04
N MET A 142 -5.76 -1.85 13.63
CA MET A 142 -4.96 -2.99 14.10
C MET A 142 -5.73 -3.84 15.11
N GLY A 143 -5.89 -5.13 14.80
CA GLY A 143 -6.69 -6.07 15.61
C GLY A 143 -8.20 -6.07 15.31
N TYR A 144 -8.69 -5.18 14.45
CA TYR A 144 -10.10 -5.11 14.01
C TYR A 144 -10.28 -5.45 12.54
N ALA A 145 -9.41 -4.95 11.67
CA ALA A 145 -9.41 -5.25 10.24
C ALA A 145 -7.98 -5.33 9.73
N ARG A 146 -7.77 -6.15 8.69
CA ARG A 146 -6.46 -6.28 8.05
C ARG A 146 -6.53 -5.75 6.62
N PRO A 147 -5.54 -5.00 6.14
CA PRO A 147 -5.51 -4.50 4.77
C PRO A 147 -5.72 -5.60 3.71
N GLY A 148 -5.09 -6.76 3.88
CA GLY A 148 -5.27 -7.90 2.97
C GLY A 148 -6.72 -8.37 2.85
N ASP A 149 -7.45 -8.40 3.97
CA ASP A 149 -8.88 -8.82 3.99
C ASP A 149 -9.80 -7.76 3.33
N MET A 150 -9.35 -6.52 3.20
CA MET A 150 -10.05 -5.44 2.51
C MET A 150 -9.74 -5.37 0.99
N GLY A 151 -8.93 -6.30 0.47
CA GLY A 151 -8.59 -6.37 -0.94
C GLY A 151 -7.38 -5.55 -1.38
N PHE A 152 -6.58 -5.04 -0.43
CA PHE A 152 -5.34 -4.36 -0.78
C PHE A 152 -4.25 -5.32 -1.24
N ASP A 153 -3.54 -4.95 -2.31
CA ASP A 153 -2.45 -5.73 -2.90
C ASP A 153 -1.09 -5.39 -2.29
N ALA A 154 -0.92 -4.15 -1.85
CA ALA A 154 0.29 -3.66 -1.21
C ALA A 154 -0.04 -2.74 -0.03
N VAL A 155 0.78 -2.78 1.00
CA VAL A 155 0.70 -1.89 2.16
C VAL A 155 2.09 -1.44 2.58
N HIS A 156 2.26 -0.16 2.93
CA HIS A 156 3.41 0.24 3.71
C HIS A 156 3.01 0.55 5.16
N LEU A 157 3.95 0.37 6.07
CA LEU A 157 3.78 0.61 7.50
C LEU A 157 4.85 1.57 8.01
N ASN A 158 4.56 2.29 9.08
CA ASN A 158 5.57 3.05 9.80
C ASN A 158 5.76 2.47 11.21
N LEU A 159 6.89 1.78 11.44
CA LEU A 159 7.17 1.17 12.74
C LEU A 159 7.39 2.21 13.86
N HIS A 160 7.64 3.46 13.49
CA HIS A 160 7.80 4.60 14.41
C HIS A 160 6.48 5.35 14.70
N LYS A 161 5.34 4.83 14.26
CA LYS A 161 4.00 5.40 14.54
C LYS A 161 3.16 4.44 15.36
N THR A 162 2.57 3.43 14.74
CA THR A 162 1.73 2.43 15.42
C THR A 162 2.54 1.49 16.33
N PHE A 163 3.79 1.23 15.97
CA PHE A 163 4.67 0.31 16.69
C PHE A 163 5.68 1.06 17.58
N ALA A 164 6.48 0.33 18.36
CA ALA A 164 7.43 0.91 19.31
C ALA A 164 8.78 1.34 18.70
N GLY A 165 8.87 1.43 17.37
CA GLY A 165 10.09 1.86 16.71
C GLY A 165 10.44 3.31 17.06
N PRO A 166 11.72 3.64 17.34
CA PRO A 166 12.13 5.02 17.62
C PRO A 166 12.05 5.88 16.35
N HIS A 167 11.76 7.18 16.51
CA HIS A 167 11.79 8.18 15.41
C HIS A 167 12.84 9.27 15.62
N GLY A 168 13.42 9.37 16.83
CA GLY A 168 14.52 10.27 17.14
C GLY A 168 14.25 11.75 16.88
N GLY A 169 13.00 12.21 17.06
CA GLY A 169 12.61 13.59 16.77
C GLY A 169 12.60 13.94 15.28
N GLY A 170 12.36 12.95 14.42
CA GLY A 170 12.32 13.10 12.95
C GLY A 170 13.56 12.55 12.25
N GLY A 171 14.28 11.64 12.90
CA GLY A 171 15.47 10.97 12.39
C GLY A 171 15.19 9.53 11.95
N PRO A 172 15.62 8.52 12.71
CA PRO A 172 15.47 7.13 12.32
C PRO A 172 13.98 6.78 12.17
N GLY A 173 13.67 5.99 11.16
CA GLY A 173 12.34 5.51 10.88
C GLY A 173 12.40 4.16 10.20
N SER A 174 11.26 3.63 9.81
CA SER A 174 11.16 2.40 9.05
C SER A 174 9.84 2.37 8.30
N GLY A 175 9.85 1.83 7.09
CA GLY A 175 8.69 1.76 6.21
C GLY A 175 8.50 0.37 5.59
N PRO A 176 8.31 -0.70 6.38
CA PRO A 176 8.05 -2.02 5.83
C PRO A 176 6.95 -2.03 4.77
N VAL A 177 7.11 -2.88 3.77
CA VAL A 177 6.13 -3.05 2.70
C VAL A 177 5.65 -4.49 2.69
N GLY A 178 4.33 -4.67 2.87
CA GLY A 178 3.65 -5.95 2.74
C GLY A 178 2.93 -6.05 1.40
N VAL A 179 2.87 -7.24 0.83
CA VAL A 179 2.27 -7.48 -0.48
C VAL A 179 1.57 -8.83 -0.57
N THR A 180 0.63 -8.93 -1.53
CA THR A 180 0.03 -10.21 -1.95
C THR A 180 1.06 -11.11 -2.63
N ASP A 181 0.68 -12.38 -2.86
CA ASP A 181 1.48 -13.37 -3.58
C ASP A 181 1.85 -12.93 -5.00
N GLU A 182 0.95 -12.25 -5.70
CA GLU A 182 1.19 -11.74 -7.05
C GLU A 182 2.33 -10.69 -7.10
N LEU A 183 2.46 -9.87 -6.07
CA LEU A 183 3.50 -8.84 -5.98
C LEU A 183 4.77 -9.33 -5.27
N ALA A 184 4.73 -10.46 -4.57
CA ALA A 184 5.87 -11.00 -3.83
C ALA A 184 7.14 -11.22 -4.67
N PRO A 185 7.07 -11.67 -5.94
CA PRO A 185 8.26 -11.80 -6.80
C PRO A 185 9.03 -10.50 -7.04
N PHE A 186 8.37 -9.34 -6.86
CA PHE A 186 8.93 -8.00 -7.10
C PHE A 186 9.48 -7.35 -5.82
N LEU A 187 9.46 -8.03 -4.67
CA LEU A 187 10.03 -7.52 -3.42
C LEU A 187 11.53 -7.17 -3.58
N PRO A 188 11.99 -6.09 -2.91
CA PRO A 188 13.40 -5.75 -2.87
C PRO A 188 14.25 -6.92 -2.31
N LYS A 189 15.39 -7.16 -2.91
CA LYS A 189 16.34 -8.21 -2.48
C LYS A 189 17.56 -7.58 -1.78
N PRO A 190 18.20 -8.30 -0.84
CA PRO A 190 17.91 -9.68 -0.41
C PRO A 190 16.68 -9.78 0.49
N VAL A 191 16.08 -10.96 0.58
CA VAL A 191 15.02 -11.30 1.53
C VAL A 191 15.58 -12.19 2.64
N ILE A 192 14.98 -12.15 3.82
CA ILE A 192 15.35 -13.00 4.95
C ILE A 192 14.42 -14.22 4.93
N VAL A 193 15.02 -15.40 4.89
CA VAL A 193 14.29 -16.67 4.92
C VAL A 193 14.80 -17.51 6.09
N LYS A 194 13.93 -18.35 6.65
CA LYS A 194 14.31 -19.35 7.64
C LYS A 194 14.56 -20.67 6.91
N GLU A 195 15.78 -21.15 6.98
CA GLU A 195 16.09 -22.53 6.53
C GLU A 195 15.50 -23.51 7.56
N THR A 196 14.67 -24.41 7.09
CA THR A 196 14.26 -25.59 7.88
C THR A 196 15.18 -26.72 7.51
N ASP A 197 15.94 -27.23 8.47
CA ASP A 197 16.66 -28.50 8.30
C ASP A 197 15.59 -29.57 7.98
N GLU A 198 15.66 -30.14 6.75
CA GLU A 198 14.90 -31.34 6.39
C GLU A 198 15.47 -32.58 7.07
#